data_39021115ab376beb837aa3e4b4bd2a62
#
_entry.id   39021115ab376beb837aa3e4b4bd2a62
#
_cell.length_a   1.000
_cell.length_b   1.000
_cell.length_c   1.000
_cell.angle_alpha   90.00
_cell.angle_beta   90.00
_cell.angle_gamma   90.00
#
_symmetry.space_group_name_H-M   'P 1'
#
loop_
_entity.id
_entity.type
_entity.pdbx_description
1 polymer ?
#
loop_
_entity_poly.entity_id
_entity_poly.type
_entity_poly.pdbx_seq_one_letter_code
_entity_poly.pdbx_strand_id
1 'polypeptide(L)'
;MNQNENDTSADTDTTEPLEADKVLIVYYSNTGTTESAAEQIAALTGGTLSKIERAEEYGDLEAEAEAEIQEGEQPEIITDIENLEAYDTIFVGYPIWWDEAPAMISTFLANNDFAGKTIIPFCTSASDDIGNSLHIFEELCPDAVIADGLTVNDATDIEPWLQDLGIL
;
A
#
# COMPACT_ATOMS: atom_id res chain seq x y z
N MET A 1 6.17 41.17 0.69
CA MET A 1 6.50 40.64 0.58
C MET A 1 6.69 40.10 0.81
N ASN A 2 6.50 39.76 0.69
CA ASN A 2 6.73 38.88 0.71
C ASN A 2 6.57 38.20 0.75
N GLN A 3 6.41 37.84 0.57
CA GLN A 3 6.32 36.95 0.50
C GLN A 3 6.17 36.34 0.58
N ASN A 4 6.05 36.26 0.60
CA ASN A 4 5.97 35.44 0.65
C ASN A 4 5.62 35.04 0.69
N GLU A 5 5.51 35.01 0.53
CA GLU A 5 5.28 34.37 0.45
C GLU A 5 4.99 33.88 0.40
N ASN A 6 4.79 33.90 0.58
CA ASN A 6 4.57 33.16 0.49
C ASN A 6 4.16 32.71 0.42
N ASP A 7 3.94 32.62 0.38
CA ASP A 7 3.65 31.97 0.25
C ASP A 7 3.18 31.49 0.34
N THR A 8 2.92 31.46 0.36
CA THR A 8 2.60 30.80 0.36
C THR A 8 1.99 30.33 0.63
N SER A 9 1.71 30.26 0.64
CA SER A 9 1.25 29.65 0.72
C SER A 9 0.66 29.19 0.98
N ALA A 10 0.39 29.25 0.93
CA ALA A 10 -0.03 28.66 0.94
C ALA A 10 -0.60 28.20 1.13
N ASP A 11 -0.81 28.14 1.10
CA ASP A 11 -1.09 27.59 1.09
C ASP A 11 -1.57 26.98 1.20
N THR A 12 -1.73 26.77 1.05
CA THR A 12 -2.02 26.22 1.19
C THR A 12 -2.50 25.47 0.89
N ASP A 13 -2.19 25.12 0.87
CA ASP A 13 -3.02 24.48 0.43
C ASP A 13 -3.13 23.10 -0.04
N THR A 14 -3.58 22.57 0.01
CA THR A 14 -4.22 21.28 -0.09
C THR A 14 -3.98 20.58 -1.41
N THR A 15 -3.46 21.27 -2.39
CA THR A 15 -3.18 20.72 -3.71
C THR A 15 -1.70 20.53 -3.96
N GLU A 16 -0.91 20.65 -2.95
CA GLU A 16 0.53 20.44 -3.11
C GLU A 16 0.83 18.98 -3.36
N PRO A 17 1.77 18.67 -4.27
CA PRO A 17 2.16 17.29 -4.48
C PRO A 17 2.80 16.72 -3.23
N LEU A 18 2.70 15.40 -3.05
CA LEU A 18 3.31 14.71 -1.93
C LEU A 18 4.84 14.84 -2.02
N GLU A 19 5.46 14.95 -0.88
CA GLU A 19 6.92 14.93 -0.83
C GLU A 19 7.38 13.50 -1.04
N ALA A 20 8.29 13.29 -1.98
CA ALA A 20 8.74 11.95 -2.36
C ALA A 20 9.34 11.19 -1.18
N ASP A 21 10.05 11.87 -0.30
CA ASP A 21 10.69 11.23 0.84
C ASP A 21 9.71 10.87 1.96
N LYS A 22 8.45 11.23 1.79
CA LYS A 22 7.39 10.88 2.75
C LYS A 22 6.42 9.84 2.22
N VAL A 23 6.72 9.27 1.07
CA VAL A 23 5.90 8.24 0.42
C VAL A 23 6.62 6.91 0.51
N LEU A 24 5.93 5.91 1.05
CA LEU A 24 6.45 4.55 1.14
C LEU A 24 5.54 3.63 0.35
N ILE A 25 6.12 2.76 -0.47
CA ILE A 25 5.37 1.76 -1.21
C ILE A 25 5.78 0.39 -0.68
N VAL A 26 4.87 -0.22 0.07
CA VAL A 26 5.07 -1.54 0.66
C VAL A 26 4.28 -2.56 -0.14
N TYR A 27 4.88 -3.68 -0.46
CA TYR A 27 4.18 -4.68 -1.26
C TYR A 27 4.65 -6.09 -0.95
N TYR A 28 3.75 -7.04 -1.19
CA TYR A 28 4.08 -8.47 -1.28
C TYR A 28 3.78 -8.94 -2.69
N SER A 29 4.71 -9.66 -3.30
CA SER A 29 4.54 -10.15 -4.66
C SER A 29 4.98 -11.60 -4.75
N ASN A 30 4.14 -12.44 -5.35
CA ASN A 30 4.46 -13.85 -5.53
C ASN A 30 5.05 -14.12 -6.91
N THR A 31 4.48 -13.50 -7.95
CA THR A 31 4.88 -13.76 -9.33
C THR A 31 5.58 -12.58 -10.00
N GLY A 32 5.73 -11.47 -9.29
CA GLY A 32 6.35 -10.27 -9.84
C GLY A 32 5.38 -9.24 -10.40
N THR A 33 4.10 -9.57 -10.54
CA THR A 33 3.10 -8.65 -11.08
C THR A 33 2.86 -7.47 -10.13
N THR A 34 2.67 -7.77 -8.84
CA THR A 34 2.49 -6.72 -7.84
C THR A 34 3.76 -5.88 -7.71
N GLU A 35 4.92 -6.54 -7.80
CA GLU A 35 6.19 -5.83 -7.74
C GLU A 35 6.32 -4.82 -8.87
N SER A 36 5.94 -5.21 -10.09
CA SER A 36 5.97 -4.29 -11.23
C SER A 36 5.09 -3.08 -11.02
N ALA A 37 3.89 -3.28 -10.46
CA ALA A 37 2.99 -2.17 -10.15
C ALA A 37 3.60 -1.26 -9.09
N ALA A 38 4.19 -1.84 -8.04
CA ALA A 38 4.83 -1.07 -6.98
C ALA A 38 5.99 -0.24 -7.52
N GLU A 39 6.79 -0.83 -8.41
CA GLU A 39 7.92 -0.12 -9.02
C GLU A 39 7.45 1.07 -9.86
N GLN A 40 6.34 0.91 -10.57
CA GLN A 40 5.79 1.99 -11.36
C GLN A 40 5.30 3.14 -10.47
N ILE A 41 4.62 2.80 -9.38
CA ILE A 41 4.18 3.82 -8.42
C ILE A 41 5.38 4.57 -7.85
N ALA A 42 6.44 3.84 -7.49
CA ALA A 42 7.65 4.46 -6.97
C ALA A 42 8.30 5.39 -8.00
N ALA A 43 8.32 4.97 -9.26
CA ALA A 43 8.90 5.80 -10.32
C ALA A 43 8.10 7.08 -10.53
N LEU A 44 6.78 7.02 -10.41
CA LEU A 44 5.92 8.18 -10.63
C LEU A 44 5.90 9.12 -9.43
N THR A 45 5.97 8.59 -8.21
CA THR A 45 5.88 9.39 -6.99
C THR A 45 7.23 9.77 -6.42
N GLY A 46 8.28 9.05 -6.79
CA GLY A 46 9.59 9.22 -6.18
C GLY A 46 9.71 8.55 -4.81
N GLY A 47 8.70 7.75 -4.43
CA GLY A 47 8.67 7.13 -3.11
C GLY A 47 9.66 5.99 -2.93
N THR A 48 9.74 5.50 -1.71
CA THR A 48 10.65 4.42 -1.32
C THR A 48 9.92 3.08 -1.41
N LEU A 49 10.55 2.10 -2.04
CA LEU A 49 10.01 0.74 -2.13
C LEU A 49 10.44 -0.10 -0.93
N SER A 50 9.53 -0.91 -0.41
CA SER A 50 9.85 -1.89 0.61
C SER A 50 9.06 -3.16 0.34
N LYS A 51 9.74 -4.28 0.32
CA LYS A 51 9.11 -5.57 0.04
C LYS A 51 8.78 -6.29 1.35
N ILE A 52 7.58 -6.89 1.41
CA ILE A 52 7.20 -7.76 2.51
C ILE A 52 7.57 -9.18 2.12
N GLU A 53 8.25 -9.89 3.01
CA GLU A 53 8.55 -11.31 2.81
C GLU A 53 8.02 -12.09 4.00
N ARG A 54 7.48 -13.26 3.75
CA ARG A 54 7.09 -14.15 4.83
C ARG A 54 8.37 -14.73 5.44
N ALA A 55 8.45 -14.73 6.76
CA ALA A 55 9.66 -15.19 7.45
C ALA A 55 9.99 -16.64 7.10
N GLU A 56 8.94 -17.47 6.97
CA GLU A 56 9.08 -18.85 6.52
C GLU A 56 8.41 -18.99 5.17
N GLU A 57 9.08 -19.57 4.20
CA GLU A 57 8.47 -19.79 2.90
C GLU A 57 7.37 -20.84 3.00
N TYR A 58 6.35 -20.70 2.17
CA TYR A 58 5.28 -21.69 2.13
C TYR A 58 5.81 -23.02 1.59
N GLY A 59 5.39 -24.11 2.22
CA GLY A 59 5.64 -25.45 1.69
C GLY A 59 4.68 -25.75 0.55
N ASP A 60 3.38 -25.68 0.84
CA ASP A 60 2.33 -25.78 -0.16
C ASP A 60 1.60 -24.44 -0.17
N LEU A 61 1.94 -23.59 -1.13
CA LEU A 61 1.44 -22.22 -1.17
C LEU A 61 -0.08 -22.16 -1.12
N GLU A 62 -0.75 -22.95 -1.95
CA GLU A 62 -2.20 -22.87 -2.03
C GLU A 62 -2.86 -23.27 -0.72
N ALA A 63 -2.48 -24.42 -0.18
CA ALA A 63 -3.12 -24.95 1.02
C ALA A 63 -2.82 -24.08 2.25
N GLU A 64 -1.56 -23.68 2.41
CA GLU A 64 -1.15 -22.92 3.58
C GLU A 64 -1.67 -21.49 3.55
N ALA A 65 -1.60 -20.85 2.39
CA ALA A 65 -2.08 -19.47 2.25
C ALA A 65 -3.58 -19.37 2.43
N GLU A 66 -4.32 -20.32 1.86
CA GLU A 66 -5.78 -20.33 2.01
C GLU A 66 -6.17 -20.51 3.47
N ALA A 67 -5.52 -21.44 4.17
CA ALA A 67 -5.81 -21.68 5.58
C ALA A 67 -5.51 -20.44 6.42
N GLU A 68 -4.40 -19.76 6.15
CA GLU A 68 -4.05 -18.55 6.89
C GLU A 68 -5.10 -17.46 6.73
N ILE A 69 -5.56 -17.28 5.50
CA ILE A 69 -6.55 -16.24 5.23
C ILE A 69 -7.88 -16.58 5.89
N GLN A 70 -8.33 -17.82 5.75
CA GLN A 70 -9.61 -18.25 6.31
C GLN A 70 -9.63 -18.20 7.83
N GLU A 71 -8.49 -18.49 8.46
CA GLU A 71 -8.40 -18.52 9.91
C GLU A 71 -7.99 -17.17 10.49
N GLY A 72 -7.68 -16.19 9.66
CA GLY A 72 -7.27 -14.87 10.13
C GLY A 72 -5.90 -14.85 10.80
N GLU A 73 -5.02 -15.74 10.40
CA GLU A 73 -3.69 -15.82 10.99
C GLU A 73 -2.81 -14.66 10.55
N GLN A 74 -1.82 -14.34 11.37
CA GLN A 74 -0.86 -13.28 11.07
C GLN A 74 0.54 -13.89 11.11
N PRO A 75 1.01 -14.44 9.98
CA PRO A 75 2.34 -15.06 9.96
C PRO A 75 3.44 -14.02 10.12
N GLU A 76 4.57 -14.46 10.65
CA GLU A 76 5.71 -13.58 10.83
C GLU A 76 6.24 -13.11 9.48
N ILE A 77 6.60 -11.83 9.39
CA ILE A 77 7.10 -11.23 8.15
C ILE A 77 8.43 -10.54 8.37
N ILE A 78 9.15 -10.31 7.27
CA ILE A 78 10.40 -9.56 7.25
C ILE A 78 10.19 -8.36 6.34
N THR A 79 10.55 -7.17 6.84
CA THR A 79 10.54 -5.95 6.04
C THR A 79 11.85 -5.21 6.26
N ASP A 80 12.18 -4.30 5.34
CA ASP A 80 13.39 -3.49 5.47
C ASP A 80 13.07 -2.02 5.78
N ILE A 81 11.89 -1.76 6.34
CA ILE A 81 11.48 -0.41 6.71
C ILE A 81 12.24 -0.01 7.98
N GLU A 82 13.03 1.07 7.88
CA GLU A 82 13.82 1.51 9.03
C GLU A 82 13.03 2.41 9.97
N ASN A 83 12.19 3.28 9.41
CA ASN A 83 11.45 4.25 10.23
C ASN A 83 10.12 4.59 9.56
N LEU A 84 9.09 3.85 9.94
CA LEU A 84 7.75 4.06 9.38
C LEU A 84 7.21 5.45 9.71
N GLU A 85 7.63 6.01 10.84
CA GLU A 85 7.13 7.33 11.27
C GLU A 85 7.53 8.44 10.33
N ALA A 86 8.58 8.25 9.54
CA ALA A 86 9.03 9.26 8.58
C ALA A 86 8.08 9.42 7.40
N TYR A 87 7.15 8.48 7.20
CA TYR A 87 6.28 8.48 6.04
C TYR A 87 4.87 8.89 6.42
N ASP A 88 4.25 9.72 5.60
CA ASP A 88 2.86 10.16 5.79
C ASP A 88 1.88 9.39 4.91
N THR A 89 2.36 8.91 3.77
CA THR A 89 1.54 8.19 2.80
C THR A 89 2.16 6.84 2.53
N ILE A 90 1.39 5.79 2.72
CA ILE A 90 1.87 4.42 2.57
C ILE A 90 0.99 3.69 1.58
N PHE A 91 1.56 3.33 0.43
CA PHE A 91 0.90 2.43 -0.52
C PHE A 91 1.12 1.00 -0.04
N VAL A 92 0.08 0.18 -0.09
CA VAL A 92 0.19 -1.22 0.30
C VAL A 92 -0.34 -2.06 -0.86
N GLY A 93 0.54 -2.86 -1.44
CA GLY A 93 0.23 -3.64 -2.64
C GLY A 93 0.30 -5.14 -2.39
N TYR A 94 -0.59 -5.88 -3.06
CA TYR A 94 -0.69 -7.32 -2.86
C TYR A 94 -1.47 -7.98 -4.00
N PRO A 95 -1.24 -9.28 -4.23
CA PRO A 95 -2.12 -10.03 -5.13
C PRO A 95 -3.41 -10.42 -4.40
N ILE A 96 -4.51 -10.55 -5.11
CA ILE A 96 -5.75 -11.06 -4.52
C ILE A 96 -5.69 -12.59 -4.49
N TRP A 97 -5.85 -13.14 -3.30
CA TRP A 97 -5.92 -14.58 -3.07
C TRP A 97 -7.25 -14.90 -2.41
N TRP A 98 -8.08 -15.71 -3.07
CA TRP A 98 -9.41 -16.09 -2.56
C TRP A 98 -10.20 -14.86 -2.13
N ASP A 99 -10.20 -13.84 -2.98
CA ASP A 99 -10.96 -12.60 -2.78
C ASP A 99 -10.44 -11.75 -1.61
N GLU A 100 -9.25 -12.06 -1.10
CA GLU A 100 -8.67 -11.40 0.07
C GLU A 100 -7.22 -11.03 -0.18
N ALA A 101 -6.68 -10.22 0.73
CA ALA A 101 -5.24 -9.95 0.74
C ALA A 101 -4.52 -11.13 1.41
N PRO A 102 -3.27 -11.41 1.01
CA PRO A 102 -2.48 -12.43 1.72
C PRO A 102 -2.34 -12.09 3.20
N ALA A 103 -2.24 -13.13 4.02
CA ALA A 103 -2.19 -12.96 5.48
C ALA A 103 -1.02 -12.08 5.94
N MET A 104 0.07 -12.04 5.18
CA MET A 104 1.21 -11.19 5.49
C MET A 104 0.85 -9.71 5.53
N ILE A 105 -0.15 -9.30 4.74
CA ILE A 105 -0.61 -7.91 4.74
C ILE A 105 -1.27 -7.58 6.08
N SER A 106 -2.08 -8.50 6.61
CA SER A 106 -2.68 -8.32 7.93
C SER A 106 -1.61 -8.20 9.01
N THR A 107 -0.54 -9.01 8.91
CA THR A 107 0.58 -8.93 9.84
C THR A 107 1.23 -7.55 9.81
N PHE A 108 1.47 -7.04 8.60
CA PHE A 108 2.09 -5.73 8.45
C PHE A 108 1.23 -4.62 9.07
N LEU A 109 -0.08 -4.68 8.80
CA LEU A 109 -0.99 -3.64 9.31
C LEU A 109 -1.13 -3.72 10.83
N ALA A 110 -1.13 -4.94 11.38
CA ALA A 110 -1.31 -5.13 12.83
C ALA A 110 -0.05 -4.76 13.61
N ASN A 111 1.13 -4.90 13.01
CA ASN A 111 2.39 -4.71 13.72
C ASN A 111 2.87 -3.26 13.76
N ASN A 112 2.18 -2.35 13.07
CA ASN A 112 2.64 -0.96 12.96
C ASN A 112 1.52 -0.01 13.33
N ASP A 113 1.90 1.22 13.68
CA ASP A 113 0.95 2.27 14.02
C ASP A 113 0.79 3.21 12.84
N PHE A 114 -0.41 3.27 12.28
CA PHE A 114 -0.72 4.10 11.12
C PHE A 114 -1.61 5.29 11.46
N ALA A 115 -1.79 5.59 12.74
CA ALA A 115 -2.66 6.70 13.16
C ALA A 115 -2.19 8.00 12.53
N GLY A 116 -3.12 8.72 11.91
CA GLY A 116 -2.82 10.00 11.27
C GLY A 116 -2.18 9.88 9.89
N LYS A 117 -1.93 8.67 9.42
CA LYS A 117 -1.33 8.44 8.10
C LYS A 117 -2.40 8.09 7.07
N THR A 118 -2.04 8.23 5.81
CA THR A 118 -2.91 7.82 4.70
C THR A 118 -2.38 6.51 4.12
N ILE A 119 -3.25 5.52 4.04
CA ILE A 119 -2.92 4.22 3.44
C ILE A 119 -3.66 4.13 2.12
N ILE A 120 -2.94 3.77 1.06
CA ILE A 120 -3.51 3.67 -0.28
C ILE A 120 -3.29 2.24 -0.77
N PRO A 121 -4.32 1.39 -0.69
CA PRO A 121 -4.16 -0.01 -1.11
C PRO A 121 -4.20 -0.15 -2.63
N PHE A 122 -3.45 -1.11 -3.15
CA PHE A 122 -3.58 -1.50 -4.55
C PHE A 122 -3.35 -3.01 -4.65
N CYS A 123 -3.97 -3.62 -5.63
CA CYS A 123 -3.81 -5.07 -5.79
C CYS A 123 -3.66 -5.42 -7.26
N THR A 124 -3.19 -6.63 -7.49
CA THR A 124 -3.18 -7.23 -8.82
C THR A 124 -4.08 -8.45 -8.79
N SER A 125 -4.88 -8.64 -9.83
CA SER A 125 -5.84 -9.73 -9.87
C SER A 125 -6.22 -10.03 -11.31
N ALA A 126 -6.46 -11.29 -11.59
CA ALA A 126 -6.93 -11.70 -12.91
C ALA A 126 -8.44 -11.51 -13.06
N SER A 127 -9.19 -11.57 -11.96
CA SER A 127 -10.65 -11.57 -12.04
C SER A 127 -11.34 -10.89 -10.87
N ASP A 128 -10.71 -10.80 -9.71
CA ASP A 128 -11.34 -10.28 -8.51
C ASP A 128 -11.01 -8.80 -8.33
N ASP A 129 -11.92 -8.08 -7.67
CA ASP A 129 -11.75 -6.66 -7.39
C ASP A 129 -11.14 -6.47 -6.00
N ILE A 130 -10.47 -5.33 -5.79
CA ILE A 130 -9.85 -5.00 -4.51
C ILE A 130 -10.89 -4.87 -3.39
N GLY A 131 -12.14 -4.57 -3.73
CA GLY A 131 -13.18 -4.21 -2.76
C GLY A 131 -13.32 -5.16 -1.59
N ASN A 132 -13.35 -6.47 -1.87
CA ASN A 132 -13.57 -7.44 -0.80
C ASN A 132 -12.39 -7.58 0.16
N SER A 133 -11.20 -7.15 -0.24
CA SER A 133 -10.00 -7.24 0.60
C SER A 133 -9.79 -6.00 1.47
N LEU A 134 -10.59 -4.96 1.29
CA LEU A 134 -10.36 -3.70 1.98
C LEU A 134 -10.73 -3.71 3.46
N HIS A 135 -11.53 -4.68 3.89
CA HIS A 135 -11.99 -4.72 5.29
C HIS A 135 -10.84 -4.78 6.29
N ILE A 136 -9.72 -5.41 5.93
CA ILE A 136 -8.61 -5.52 6.88
C ILE A 136 -7.97 -4.16 7.19
N PHE A 137 -8.00 -3.24 6.23
CA PHE A 137 -7.44 -1.91 6.44
C PHE A 137 -8.25 -1.14 7.46
N GLU A 138 -9.57 -1.23 7.38
CA GLU A 138 -10.45 -0.56 8.34
C GLU A 138 -10.39 -1.23 9.71
N GLU A 139 -10.30 -2.56 9.73
CA GLU A 139 -10.29 -3.30 10.98
C GLU A 139 -8.98 -3.14 11.75
N LEU A 140 -7.86 -3.14 11.04
CA LEU A 140 -6.54 -3.10 11.69
C LEU A 140 -5.96 -1.70 11.81
N CYS A 141 -6.46 -0.76 11.02
CA CYS A 141 -5.95 0.62 11.00
C CYS A 141 -7.10 1.61 11.14
N PRO A 142 -7.88 1.57 12.24
CA PRO A 142 -9.06 2.42 12.38
C PRO A 142 -8.75 3.90 12.47
N ASP A 143 -7.52 4.26 12.84
CA ASP A 143 -7.13 5.67 13.01
C ASP A 143 -6.40 6.22 11.80
N ALA A 144 -6.24 5.43 10.75
CA ALA A 144 -5.62 5.87 9.50
C ALA A 144 -6.69 6.30 8.51
N VAL A 145 -6.29 7.13 7.53
CA VAL A 145 -7.17 7.46 6.41
C VAL A 145 -6.92 6.43 5.32
N ILE A 146 -7.96 5.73 4.90
CA ILE A 146 -7.84 4.73 3.83
C ILE A 146 -8.36 5.36 2.55
N ALA A 147 -7.44 5.62 1.61
CA ALA A 147 -7.80 6.23 0.34
C ALA A 147 -8.35 5.19 -0.63
N ASP A 148 -8.94 5.66 -1.72
CA ASP A 148 -9.49 4.77 -2.73
C ASP A 148 -8.39 3.90 -3.35
N GLY A 149 -8.60 2.59 -3.32
CA GLY A 149 -7.64 1.65 -3.86
C GLY A 149 -7.82 1.41 -5.35
N LEU A 150 -6.86 0.67 -5.92
CA LEU A 150 -6.90 0.33 -7.34
C LEU A 150 -6.69 -1.17 -7.52
N THR A 151 -7.54 -1.77 -8.36
CA THR A 151 -7.26 -3.10 -8.90
C THR A 151 -6.47 -2.87 -10.18
N VAL A 152 -5.20 -3.27 -10.18
CA VAL A 152 -4.34 -3.02 -11.33
C VAL A 152 -4.53 -4.11 -12.36
N ASN A 153 -5.31 -3.82 -13.40
CA ASN A 153 -5.52 -4.73 -14.52
C ASN A 153 -4.53 -4.44 -15.64
N ASP A 154 -4.10 -3.19 -15.73
CA ASP A 154 -3.18 -2.73 -16.76
C ASP A 154 -2.30 -1.64 -16.15
N ALA A 155 -1.01 -1.65 -16.46
CA ALA A 155 -0.08 -0.67 -15.94
C ALA A 155 -0.50 0.77 -16.30
N THR A 156 -1.23 0.95 -17.40
CA THR A 156 -1.70 2.27 -17.81
C THR A 156 -2.78 2.85 -16.89
N ASP A 157 -3.34 2.05 -16.00
CA ASP A 157 -4.35 2.51 -15.04
C ASP A 157 -3.73 3.24 -13.86
N ILE A 158 -2.45 3.06 -13.62
CA ILE A 158 -1.80 3.55 -12.40
C ILE A 158 -1.67 5.06 -12.39
N GLU A 159 -1.19 5.65 -13.47
CA GLU A 159 -0.97 7.10 -13.51
C GLU A 159 -2.27 7.89 -13.40
N PRO A 160 -3.35 7.55 -14.15
CA PRO A 160 -4.63 8.25 -13.97
C PRO A 160 -5.18 8.13 -12.54
N TRP A 161 -5.01 6.97 -11.93
CA TRP A 161 -5.45 6.76 -10.55
C TRP A 161 -4.71 7.68 -9.58
N LEU A 162 -3.40 7.82 -9.74
CA LEU A 162 -2.62 8.72 -8.90
C LEU A 162 -3.02 10.17 -9.12
N GLN A 163 -3.39 10.54 -10.36
CA GLN A 163 -3.89 11.87 -10.65
C GLN A 163 -5.24 12.11 -9.97
N ASP A 164 -6.12 11.12 -9.99
CA ASP A 164 -7.43 11.22 -9.35
C ASP A 164 -7.30 11.35 -7.83
N LEU A 165 -6.27 10.77 -7.25
CA LEU A 165 -6.00 10.88 -5.82
C LEU A 165 -5.36 12.21 -5.44
N GLY A 166 -4.96 13.01 -6.43
CA GLY A 166 -4.30 14.28 -6.17
C GLY A 166 -2.83 14.15 -5.86
N ILE A 167 -2.24 13.00 -6.16
CA ILE A 167 -0.82 12.74 -5.88
C ILE A 167 0.06 13.21 -7.02
N LEU A 168 -0.43 13.13 -8.25
CA LEU A 168 0.29 13.61 -9.44
C LEU A 168 -0.38 14.82 -10.07
#